data_40daa34d32bbf0910bdd6a369a19445d
#
_entry.id   40daa34d32bbf0910bdd6a369a19445d
#
_cell.length_a   1.000
_cell.length_b   1.000
_cell.length_c   1.000
_cell.angle_alpha   90.00
_cell.angle_beta   90.00
_cell.angle_gamma   90.00
#
_symmetry.space_group_name_H-M   'P 1'
#
loop_
_entity.id
_entity.type
_entity.pdbx_description
1 polymer ?
#
loop_
_entity_poly.entity_id
_entity_poly.type
_entity_poly.pdbx_seq_one_letter_code
_entity_poly.pdbx_strand_id
1 'polypeptide(L)'
;MPTVIVENDISQWDDLTGEVYHFPKRYKDLLLTGEKVIYYKGRMKDKNFESRRLSKFPHYFGIAEVGDVISINNGKELLAEIINFRPFTQAVDFQINNEYLEKIPKNKEKNYWRDGVRKIDDDTYSTIINLANLGPISETKKLLSNEDNQNFESGVEGKPTLQITTKYERDQKLRNKQF
;
A
#
# COMPACT_ATOMS: atom_id res chain seq x y z
N MET A 1 13.78 -6.07 3.16
CA MET A 1 13.79 -5.26 1.91
C MET A 1 12.42 -4.62 1.73
N PRO A 2 12.36 -3.32 1.47
CA PRO A 2 11.10 -2.64 1.22
C PRO A 2 10.37 -3.15 -0.03
N THR A 3 9.10 -2.86 -0.12
CA THR A 3 8.23 -3.39 -1.19
C THR A 3 7.41 -2.26 -1.80
N VAL A 4 7.31 -2.24 -3.12
CA VAL A 4 6.36 -1.38 -3.84
C VAL A 4 5.04 -2.13 -3.98
N ILE A 5 3.94 -1.49 -3.61
CA ILE A 5 2.59 -2.00 -3.80
C ILE A 5 1.83 -1.10 -4.77
N VAL A 6 1.18 -1.71 -5.75
CA VAL A 6 0.47 -0.98 -6.81
C VAL A 6 -1.00 -0.83 -6.44
N GLU A 7 -1.45 0.41 -6.41
CA GLU A 7 -2.86 0.74 -6.24
C GLU A 7 -3.31 1.64 -7.39
N ASN A 8 -3.85 1.03 -8.43
CA ASN A 8 -4.34 1.75 -9.61
C ASN A 8 -5.69 2.42 -9.35
N ASP A 9 -6.05 3.39 -10.20
CA ASP A 9 -7.33 4.09 -10.10
C ASP A 9 -8.53 3.13 -10.21
N ILE A 10 -8.39 2.12 -11.08
CA ILE A 10 -9.37 1.06 -11.25
C ILE A 10 -8.71 -0.26 -10.89
N SER A 11 -9.23 -0.93 -9.87
CA SER A 11 -8.70 -2.20 -9.39
C SER A 11 -9.85 -3.21 -9.22
N GLN A 12 -9.56 -4.47 -9.56
CA GLN A 12 -10.43 -5.59 -9.23
C GLN A 12 -10.31 -6.01 -7.75
N TRP A 13 -9.33 -5.47 -7.05
CA TRP A 13 -9.03 -5.77 -5.66
C TRP A 13 -9.73 -4.79 -4.72
N ASP A 14 -10.01 -5.24 -3.50
CA ASP A 14 -10.71 -4.46 -2.48
C ASP A 14 -9.74 -3.66 -1.60
N ASP A 15 -8.89 -2.87 -2.25
CA ASP A 15 -7.93 -2.04 -1.56
C ASP A 15 -8.58 -0.80 -0.94
N LEU A 16 -8.13 -0.46 0.27
CA LEU A 16 -8.43 0.80 0.95
C LEU A 16 -7.10 1.47 1.28
N THR A 17 -6.79 2.56 0.61
CA THR A 17 -5.52 3.28 0.75
C THR A 17 -5.20 3.57 2.22
N GLY A 18 -4.04 3.11 2.68
CA GLY A 18 -3.60 3.31 4.05
C GLY A 18 -4.29 2.45 5.10
N GLU A 19 -5.18 1.56 4.72
CA GLU A 19 -5.91 0.67 5.63
C GLU A 19 -5.71 -0.81 5.30
N VAL A 20 -6.02 -1.21 4.07
CA VAL A 20 -5.99 -2.61 3.62
C VAL A 20 -5.45 -2.70 2.20
N TYR A 21 -4.61 -3.70 1.97
CA TYR A 21 -4.13 -4.06 0.65
C TYR A 21 -4.48 -5.52 0.35
N HIS A 22 -5.22 -5.74 -0.72
CA HIS A 22 -5.70 -7.05 -1.17
C HIS A 22 -4.84 -7.56 -2.33
N PHE A 23 -4.32 -8.78 -2.22
CA PHE A 23 -3.39 -9.31 -3.21
C PHE A 23 -3.49 -10.83 -3.36
N PRO A 24 -3.10 -11.37 -4.54
CA PRO A 24 -3.12 -12.81 -4.77
C PRO A 24 -2.00 -13.54 -4.04
N LYS A 25 -2.21 -14.81 -3.74
CA LYS A 25 -1.26 -15.69 -3.03
C LYS A 25 0.15 -15.72 -3.62
N ARG A 26 0.29 -15.48 -4.93
CA ARG A 26 1.61 -15.47 -5.59
C ARG A 26 2.60 -14.47 -5.00
N TYR A 27 2.10 -13.42 -4.32
CA TYR A 27 2.93 -12.41 -3.66
C TYR A 27 3.10 -12.61 -2.15
N LYS A 28 2.66 -13.74 -1.60
CA LYS A 28 2.66 -13.99 -0.15
C LYS A 28 4.04 -13.82 0.51
N ASP A 29 5.10 -14.14 -0.20
CA ASP A 29 6.46 -14.07 0.33
C ASP A 29 7.14 -12.70 0.08
N LEU A 30 6.45 -11.81 -0.64
CA LEU A 30 6.93 -10.47 -0.98
C LEU A 30 6.36 -9.38 -0.09
N LEU A 31 5.31 -9.65 0.66
CA LEU A 31 4.62 -8.68 1.50
C LEU A 31 4.36 -9.28 2.89
N LEU A 32 5.33 -9.09 3.79
CA LEU A 32 5.33 -9.69 5.13
C LEU A 32 5.08 -8.63 6.20
N THR A 33 4.53 -9.07 7.34
CA THR A 33 4.35 -8.22 8.52
C THR A 33 5.65 -7.50 8.91
N GLY A 34 5.56 -6.20 9.15
CA GLY A 34 6.68 -5.35 9.54
C GLY A 34 7.45 -4.75 8.36
N GLU A 35 7.14 -5.12 7.13
CA GLU A 35 7.84 -4.57 5.97
C GLU A 35 7.39 -3.15 5.65
N LYS A 36 8.35 -2.33 5.20
CA LYS A 36 8.08 -1.00 4.67
C LYS A 36 7.57 -1.09 3.25
N VAL A 37 6.54 -0.31 2.94
CA VAL A 37 5.96 -0.28 1.60
C VAL A 37 5.91 1.13 1.05
N ILE A 38 5.99 1.23 -0.27
CA ILE A 38 5.74 2.44 -1.04
C ILE A 38 4.55 2.18 -1.96
N TYR A 39 3.58 3.07 -1.92
CA TYR A 39 2.43 3.06 -2.84
C TYR A 39 2.80 3.62 -4.20
N TYR A 40 2.39 2.93 -5.23
CA TYR A 40 2.64 3.30 -6.62
C TYR A 40 1.33 3.29 -7.41
N LYS A 41 1.12 4.31 -8.23
CA LYS A 41 0.06 4.36 -9.24
C LYS A 41 0.66 4.19 -10.62
N GLY A 42 0.11 3.23 -11.36
CA GLY A 42 0.48 3.00 -12.74
C GLY A 42 -0.14 4.02 -13.71
N ARG A 43 -0.10 3.68 -14.99
CA ARG A 43 -0.62 4.52 -16.06
C ARG A 43 -2.09 4.85 -15.84
N MET A 44 -2.44 6.12 -15.96
CA MET A 44 -3.82 6.58 -15.95
C MET A 44 -4.53 6.13 -17.24
N LYS A 45 -5.61 5.38 -17.09
CA LYS A 45 -6.42 4.88 -18.22
C LYS A 45 -7.65 5.74 -18.51
N ASP A 46 -8.11 6.50 -17.54
CA ASP A 46 -9.28 7.36 -17.64
C ASP A 46 -8.98 8.74 -17.05
N LYS A 47 -9.18 9.78 -17.85
CA LYS A 47 -8.94 11.17 -17.46
C LYS A 47 -9.81 11.65 -16.29
N ASN A 48 -10.93 10.99 -16.02
CA ASN A 48 -11.80 11.32 -14.89
C ASN A 48 -11.11 11.14 -13.53
N PHE A 49 -10.04 10.36 -13.46
CA PHE A 49 -9.25 10.17 -12.25
C PHE A 49 -8.15 11.21 -12.04
N GLU A 50 -7.88 12.08 -13.01
CA GLU A 50 -6.77 13.04 -12.96
C GLU A 50 -6.82 13.93 -11.70
N SER A 51 -8.01 14.42 -11.33
CA SER A 51 -8.20 15.25 -10.13
C SER A 51 -7.93 14.55 -8.81
N ARG A 52 -7.96 13.22 -8.79
CA ARG A 52 -7.72 12.39 -7.59
C ARG A 52 -6.28 11.91 -7.46
N ARG A 53 -5.45 12.19 -8.45
CA ARG A 53 -4.05 11.75 -8.52
C ARG A 53 -3.11 12.92 -8.24
N LEU A 54 -1.94 12.63 -7.70
CA LEU A 54 -0.86 13.61 -7.58
C LEU A 54 -0.22 13.92 -8.94
N SER A 55 -0.25 12.97 -9.87
CA SER A 55 0.27 13.14 -11.23
C SER A 55 -0.55 12.32 -12.23
N LYS A 56 -0.62 12.79 -13.47
CA LYS A 56 -1.19 12.02 -14.59
C LYS A 56 -0.26 10.90 -15.09
N PHE A 57 1.01 10.96 -14.74
CA PHE A 57 2.01 9.92 -15.07
C PHE A 57 2.12 8.88 -13.96
N PRO A 58 2.72 7.71 -14.23
CA PRO A 58 3.03 6.76 -13.16
C PRO A 58 3.93 7.38 -12.10
N HIS A 59 3.59 7.17 -10.82
CA HIS A 59 4.28 7.83 -9.72
C HIS A 59 4.09 7.10 -8.39
N TYR A 60 4.97 7.40 -7.45
CA TYR A 60 4.84 7.01 -6.06
C TYR A 60 4.07 8.10 -5.30
N PHE A 61 3.20 7.71 -4.37
CA PHE A 61 2.32 8.68 -3.70
C PHE A 61 2.20 8.55 -2.18
N GLY A 62 2.86 7.58 -1.57
CA GLY A 62 2.84 7.41 -0.11
C GLY A 62 3.73 6.29 0.36
N ILE A 63 3.97 6.26 1.66
CA ILE A 63 4.67 5.17 2.35
C ILE A 63 3.81 4.65 3.49
N ALA A 64 4.07 3.42 3.89
CA ALA A 64 3.40 2.78 5.02
C ALA A 64 4.23 1.58 5.52
N GLU A 65 3.66 0.83 6.44
CA GLU A 65 4.18 -0.44 6.91
C GLU A 65 3.08 -1.51 6.85
N VAL A 66 3.49 -2.75 6.70
CA VAL A 66 2.57 -3.90 6.72
C VAL A 66 2.33 -4.32 8.17
N GLY A 67 1.08 -4.33 8.58
CA GLY A 67 0.64 -4.92 9.84
C GLY A 67 0.39 -6.42 9.69
N ASP A 68 -0.76 -6.90 10.19
CA ASP A 68 -1.13 -8.30 10.07
C ASP A 68 -1.50 -8.68 8.63
N VAL A 69 -1.15 -9.89 8.24
CA VAL A 69 -1.51 -10.46 6.94
C VAL A 69 -2.37 -11.70 7.18
N ILE A 70 -3.57 -11.72 6.60
CA ILE A 70 -4.51 -12.82 6.71
C ILE A 70 -4.81 -13.45 5.35
N SER A 71 -5.09 -14.74 5.37
CA SER A 71 -5.51 -15.50 4.19
C SER A 71 -7.03 -15.48 4.07
N ILE A 72 -7.53 -15.27 2.86
CA ILE A 72 -8.96 -15.27 2.53
C ILE A 72 -9.20 -16.12 1.28
N ASN A 73 -10.49 -16.37 0.97
CA ASN A 73 -10.91 -17.12 -0.23
C ASN A 73 -10.22 -18.49 -0.34
N ASN A 74 -10.25 -19.28 0.75
CA ASN A 74 -9.61 -20.61 0.83
C ASN A 74 -8.09 -20.57 0.54
N GLY A 75 -7.41 -19.50 0.97
CA GLY A 75 -5.96 -19.36 0.80
C GLY A 75 -5.51 -18.89 -0.57
N LYS A 76 -6.41 -18.54 -1.46
CA LYS A 76 -6.06 -18.04 -2.81
C LYS A 76 -5.63 -16.58 -2.82
N GLU A 77 -6.08 -15.82 -1.84
CA GLU A 77 -5.85 -14.38 -1.72
C GLU A 77 -5.47 -14.01 -0.30
N LEU A 78 -4.87 -12.85 -0.15
CA LEU A 78 -4.39 -12.31 1.13
C LEU A 78 -4.85 -10.87 1.31
N LEU A 79 -5.11 -10.50 2.56
CA LEU A 79 -5.31 -9.12 2.98
C LEU A 79 -4.17 -8.72 3.91
N ALA A 80 -3.49 -7.64 3.59
CA ALA A 80 -2.52 -7.00 4.48
C ALA A 80 -3.15 -5.78 5.14
N GLU A 81 -3.09 -5.73 6.46
CA GLU A 81 -3.31 -4.48 7.19
C GLU A 81 -2.20 -3.50 6.84
N ILE A 82 -2.57 -2.27 6.56
CA ILE A 82 -1.62 -1.19 6.30
C ILE A 82 -1.64 -0.23 7.48
N ILE A 83 -0.48 0.02 8.05
CA ILE A 83 -0.31 0.91 9.21
C ILE A 83 0.68 2.02 8.91
N ASN A 84 0.63 3.09 9.69
CA ASN A 84 1.56 4.23 9.60
C ASN A 84 1.61 4.86 8.21
N PHE A 85 0.48 4.90 7.51
CA PHE A 85 0.41 5.51 6.18
C PHE A 85 0.72 7.00 6.21
N ARG A 86 1.62 7.42 5.32
CA ARG A 86 1.96 8.83 5.10
C ARG A 86 1.86 9.15 3.62
N PRO A 87 0.83 9.89 3.21
CA PRO A 87 0.74 10.34 1.82
C PRO A 87 1.85 11.33 1.50
N PHE A 88 2.33 11.29 0.26
CA PHE A 88 3.22 12.33 -0.25
C PHE A 88 2.42 13.60 -0.53
N THR A 89 3.04 14.77 -0.38
CA THR A 89 2.43 16.05 -0.75
C THR A 89 2.54 16.33 -2.24
N GLN A 90 3.52 15.70 -2.90
CA GLN A 90 3.73 15.78 -4.34
C GLN A 90 4.11 14.40 -4.86
N ALA A 91 3.78 14.14 -6.14
CA ALA A 91 4.17 12.90 -6.79
C ALA A 91 5.69 12.77 -6.90
N VAL A 92 6.18 11.55 -6.72
CA VAL A 92 7.54 11.19 -7.12
C VAL A 92 7.42 10.36 -8.38
N ASP A 93 7.89 10.90 -9.51
CA ASP A 93 7.78 10.22 -10.79
C ASP A 93 8.57 8.90 -10.78
N PHE A 94 8.06 7.90 -11.49
CA PHE A 94 8.67 6.57 -11.56
C PHE A 94 10.01 6.57 -12.31
N GLN A 95 10.28 7.63 -13.07
CA GLN A 95 11.55 7.84 -13.79
C GLN A 95 11.99 9.30 -13.70
N ILE A 96 13.30 9.51 -13.69
CA ILE A 96 13.93 10.83 -13.72
C ILE A 96 15.00 10.80 -14.81
N ASN A 97 15.00 11.80 -15.71
CA ASN A 97 15.94 11.87 -16.83
C ASN A 97 15.93 10.60 -17.70
N ASN A 98 14.72 10.02 -17.91
CA ASN A 98 14.51 8.78 -18.65
C ASN A 98 15.12 7.52 -18.00
N GLU A 99 15.53 7.60 -16.73
CA GLU A 99 15.98 6.46 -15.95
C GLU A 99 14.96 6.09 -14.89
N TYR A 100 14.61 4.81 -14.81
CA TYR A 100 13.69 4.31 -13.78
C TYR A 100 14.36 4.34 -12.40
N LEU A 101 13.58 4.70 -11.38
CA LEU A 101 14.05 4.65 -10.00
C LEU A 101 14.18 3.20 -9.50
N GLU A 102 13.28 2.33 -9.93
CA GLU A 102 13.37 0.91 -9.62
C GLU A 102 14.37 0.20 -10.54
N LYS A 103 15.19 -0.67 -9.97
CA LYS A 103 16.14 -1.51 -10.72
C LYS A 103 15.40 -2.69 -11.33
N ILE A 104 15.26 -2.70 -12.65
CA ILE A 104 14.52 -3.74 -13.37
C ILE A 104 15.45 -4.92 -13.69
N PRO A 105 15.16 -6.14 -13.17
CA PRO A 105 15.92 -7.32 -13.54
C PRO A 105 15.80 -7.65 -15.04
N LYS A 106 16.88 -8.08 -15.66
CA LYS A 106 16.92 -8.39 -17.11
C LYS A 106 15.86 -9.42 -17.54
N ASN A 107 15.57 -10.39 -16.68
CA ASN A 107 14.56 -11.42 -16.97
C ASN A 107 13.12 -10.91 -16.84
N LYS A 108 12.91 -9.72 -16.33
CA LYS A 108 11.57 -9.11 -16.12
C LYS A 108 11.31 -7.85 -16.94
N GLU A 109 12.21 -7.42 -17.80
CA GLU A 109 12.09 -6.16 -18.57
C GLU A 109 10.73 -5.96 -19.23
N LYS A 110 10.13 -7.04 -19.77
CA LYS A 110 8.86 -6.97 -20.49
C LYS A 110 7.62 -6.93 -19.57
N ASN A 111 7.73 -7.45 -18.36
CA ASN A 111 6.58 -7.68 -17.47
C ASN A 111 6.67 -6.98 -16.12
N TYR A 112 7.78 -6.32 -15.82
CA TYR A 112 8.07 -5.74 -14.51
C TYR A 112 6.93 -4.85 -13.99
N TRP A 113 6.42 -3.96 -14.82
CA TRP A 113 5.39 -3.01 -14.44
C TRP A 113 3.98 -3.63 -14.30
N ARG A 114 3.82 -4.89 -14.65
CA ARG A 114 2.58 -5.65 -14.44
C ARG A 114 2.49 -6.28 -13.05
N ASP A 115 3.63 -6.42 -12.37
CA ASP A 115 3.65 -6.97 -11.03
C ASP A 115 3.07 -5.96 -10.02
N GLY A 116 2.02 -6.38 -9.32
CA GLY A 116 1.35 -5.55 -8.31
C GLY A 116 2.14 -5.38 -7.01
N VAL A 117 3.09 -6.28 -6.77
CA VAL A 117 3.98 -6.25 -5.60
C VAL A 117 5.40 -6.48 -6.07
N ARG A 118 6.32 -5.56 -5.76
CA ARG A 118 7.71 -5.62 -6.22
C ARG A 118 8.66 -5.31 -5.08
N LYS A 119 9.67 -6.16 -4.89
CA LYS A 119 10.76 -5.87 -3.94
C LYS A 119 11.71 -4.83 -4.52
N ILE A 120 12.14 -3.91 -3.68
CA ILE A 120 13.18 -2.91 -4.00
C ILE A 120 14.29 -2.97 -2.96
N ASP A 121 15.47 -2.49 -3.32
CA ASP A 121 16.56 -2.35 -2.36
C ASP A 121 16.40 -1.09 -1.48
N ASP A 122 17.17 -1.04 -0.40
CA ASP A 122 17.11 0.08 0.54
C ASP A 122 17.55 1.40 -0.08
N ASP A 123 18.47 1.37 -1.05
CA ASP A 123 18.92 2.57 -1.77
C ASP A 123 17.79 3.16 -2.62
N THR A 124 17.06 2.33 -3.35
CA THR A 124 15.89 2.76 -4.12
C THR A 124 14.82 3.34 -3.20
N TYR A 125 14.53 2.67 -2.09
CA TYR A 125 13.59 3.15 -1.09
C TYR A 125 13.97 4.53 -0.56
N SER A 126 15.23 4.69 -0.14
CA SER A 126 15.75 5.97 0.38
C SER A 126 15.71 7.08 -0.65
N THR A 127 16.03 6.77 -1.91
CA THR A 127 15.96 7.72 -3.02
C THR A 127 14.53 8.25 -3.21
N ILE A 128 13.55 7.38 -3.23
CA ILE A 128 12.14 7.77 -3.40
C ILE A 128 11.68 8.65 -2.23
N ILE A 129 12.02 8.28 -1.00
CA ILE A 129 11.67 9.05 0.19
C ILE A 129 12.32 10.43 0.19
N ASN A 130 13.58 10.52 -0.20
CA ASN A 130 14.28 11.81 -0.27
C ASN A 130 13.65 12.73 -1.32
N LEU A 131 13.24 12.17 -2.47
CA LEU A 131 12.54 12.92 -3.51
C LEU A 131 11.13 13.37 -3.08
N ALA A 132 10.46 12.59 -2.23
CA ALA A 132 9.16 12.94 -1.68
C ALA A 132 9.20 14.09 -0.68
N ASN A 133 10.38 14.39 -0.14
CA ASN A 133 10.61 15.46 0.83
C ASN A 133 9.59 15.44 1.98
N LEU A 134 9.42 14.27 2.60
CA LEU A 134 8.51 14.10 3.73
C LEU A 134 9.00 14.93 4.90
N GLY A 135 8.14 15.81 5.38
CA GLY A 135 8.38 16.57 6.61
C GLY A 135 8.47 15.64 7.85
N PRO A 136 8.94 16.15 8.97
CA PRO A 136 9.00 15.38 10.22
C PRO A 136 7.60 14.90 10.61
N ILE A 137 7.53 13.72 11.23
CA ILE A 137 6.29 13.21 11.81
C ILE A 137 5.84 14.20 12.89
N SER A 138 4.64 14.78 12.75
CA SER A 138 4.14 15.71 13.73
C SER A 138 3.98 15.01 15.08
N GLU A 139 4.46 15.65 16.16
CA GLU A 139 4.34 15.13 17.52
C GLU A 139 2.88 14.87 17.92
N THR A 140 1.94 15.57 17.31
CA THR A 140 0.50 15.39 17.53
C THR A 140 0.02 13.98 17.21
N LYS A 141 0.57 13.33 16.18
CA LYS A 141 0.26 11.92 15.87
C LYS A 141 0.85 10.95 16.92
N LYS A 142 1.96 11.33 17.53
CA LYS A 142 2.61 10.54 18.57
C LYS A 142 1.81 10.53 19.87
N LEU A 143 1.19 11.66 20.18
CA LEU A 143 0.30 11.80 21.35
C LEU A 143 -0.99 10.98 21.17
N LEU A 144 -1.59 11.03 19.98
CA LEU A 144 -2.79 10.24 19.66
C LEU A 144 -2.50 8.73 19.67
N SER A 145 -1.34 8.30 19.17
CA SER A 145 -0.97 6.89 19.22
C SER A 145 -0.68 6.39 20.66
N ASN A 146 -0.21 7.27 21.53
CA ASN A 146 0.01 6.93 22.93
C ASN A 146 -1.30 6.89 23.74
N GLU A 147 -2.26 7.74 23.42
CA GLU A 147 -3.60 7.69 24.02
C GLU A 147 -4.37 6.46 23.58
N ASP A 148 -4.30 6.10 22.29
CA ASP A 148 -4.90 4.89 21.79
C ASP A 148 -4.28 3.63 22.41
N ASN A 149 -2.97 3.60 22.65
CA ASN A 149 -2.30 2.52 23.34
C ASN A 149 -2.71 2.38 24.81
N GLN A 150 -3.01 3.48 25.50
CA GLN A 150 -3.49 3.41 26.88
C GLN A 150 -4.92 2.89 26.98
N ASN A 151 -5.76 3.21 26.01
CA ASN A 151 -7.12 2.68 25.92
C ASN A 151 -7.14 1.21 25.47
N PHE A 152 -6.10 0.73 24.81
CA PHE A 152 -5.97 -0.67 24.38
C PHE A 152 -5.62 -1.63 25.52
N GLU A 153 -4.97 -1.16 26.59
CA GLU A 153 -4.64 -1.97 27.76
C GLU A 153 -5.85 -2.32 28.61
N SER A 154 -6.97 -1.66 28.41
CA SER A 154 -8.18 -1.91 29.19
C SER A 154 -9.05 -3.08 28.71
N GLY A 155 -8.44 -4.09 28.14
CA GLY A 155 -9.03 -5.42 28.07
C GLY A 155 -9.74 -5.80 26.79
N VAL A 156 -9.35 -5.24 25.68
CA VAL A 156 -9.89 -5.72 24.41
C VAL A 156 -8.88 -6.63 23.73
N GLU A 157 -9.14 -7.90 23.85
CA GLU A 157 -8.55 -8.94 23.02
C GLU A 157 -9.05 -8.88 21.56
N GLY A 158 -9.40 -7.72 21.06
CA GLY A 158 -9.72 -7.52 19.66
C GLY A 158 -8.44 -7.51 18.83
N LYS A 159 -8.04 -8.66 18.33
CA LYS A 159 -6.93 -8.72 17.39
C LYS A 159 -7.26 -7.85 16.18
N PRO A 160 -6.34 -6.96 15.72
CA PRO A 160 -6.55 -6.13 14.52
C PRO A 160 -7.02 -6.94 13.30
N THR A 161 -6.54 -8.17 13.16
CA THR A 161 -6.92 -9.13 12.13
C THR A 161 -8.41 -9.41 12.06
N LEU A 162 -9.09 -9.52 13.21
CA LEU A 162 -10.54 -9.73 13.30
C LEU A 162 -11.34 -8.52 12.80
N GLN A 163 -10.87 -7.31 13.08
CA GLN A 163 -11.50 -6.08 12.62
C GLN A 163 -11.43 -5.94 11.09
N ILE A 164 -10.30 -6.25 10.48
CA ILE A 164 -10.11 -6.23 9.03
C ILE A 164 -11.03 -7.24 8.36
N THR A 165 -11.09 -8.47 8.85
CA THR A 165 -11.94 -9.53 8.33
C THR A 165 -13.42 -9.16 8.41
N THR A 166 -13.87 -8.61 9.53
CA THR A 166 -15.26 -8.18 9.72
C THR A 166 -15.65 -7.05 8.77
N LYS A 167 -14.77 -6.06 8.59
CA LYS A 167 -15.00 -4.95 7.67
C LYS A 167 -15.10 -5.44 6.23
N TYR A 168 -14.17 -6.28 5.81
CA TYR A 168 -14.14 -6.89 4.48
C TYR A 168 -15.40 -7.72 4.19
N GLU A 169 -15.82 -8.56 5.11
CA GLU A 169 -17.03 -9.37 4.97
C GLU A 169 -18.31 -8.52 4.86
N ARG A 170 -18.40 -7.42 5.61
CA ARG A 170 -19.51 -6.48 5.51
C ARG A 170 -19.59 -5.84 4.14
N ASP A 171 -18.48 -5.38 3.63
CA ASP A 171 -18.39 -4.71 2.34
C ASP A 171 -18.76 -5.68 1.20
N GLN A 172 -18.33 -6.93 1.29
CA GLN A 172 -18.72 -7.96 0.33
C GLN A 172 -20.24 -8.28 0.39
N LYS A 173 -20.80 -8.38 1.57
CA LYS A 173 -22.24 -8.62 1.74
C LYS A 173 -23.09 -7.48 1.20
N LEU A 174 -22.62 -6.24 1.35
CA LEU A 174 -23.28 -5.07 0.78
C LEU A 174 -23.25 -5.07 -0.74
N ARG A 175 -22.13 -5.43 -1.33
CA ARG A 175 -21.98 -5.54 -2.79
C ARG A 175 -22.87 -6.62 -3.38
N ASN A 176 -22.94 -7.78 -2.75
CA ASN A 176 -23.77 -8.90 -3.21
C ASN A 176 -25.27 -8.62 -3.12
N LYS A 177 -25.69 -7.64 -2.33
CA LYS A 177 -27.10 -7.20 -2.25
C LYS A 177 -27.48 -6.16 -3.30
N GLN A 178 -26.53 -5.55 -3.99
CA GLN A 178 -26.79 -4.58 -5.06
C GLN A 178 -26.96 -5.22 -6.44
N PHE A 179 -26.74 -6.50 -6.54
CA PHE A 179 -26.96 -7.30 -7.74
C PHE A 179 -28.09 -8.29 -7.49
#